data_57027019c11417a16cbb7924a0640595
#
_entry.id   57027019c11417a16cbb7924a0640595
#
_cell.length_a   1.000
_cell.length_b   1.000
_cell.length_c   1.000
_cell.angle_alpha   90.00
_cell.angle_beta   90.00
_cell.angle_gamma   90.00
#
_symmetry.space_group_name_H-M   'P 1'
#
loop_
_entity.id
_entity.type
_entity.pdbx_description
1 polymer ?
#
loop_
_entity_poly.entity_id
_entity_poly.type
_entity_poly.pdbx_seq_one_letter_code
_entity_poly.pdbx_strand_id
1 'polypeptide(L)'
;DRELNCENEDCTVPVPLHGIWNYGCWCNFGANLGSGNGSPVIELDEACRKMQLCTKCVRKDHQDCDIETKSYNATFAWSIDQESLVADCKASNPGDECATHICCCELQLISDILDLMWQGVAYDDQYKHSEGWDRIENCNTPGNNSGDGNRECCGQYPGRFLYNSNMQQCCDNKFTYNPLMMDCCDNGELMSPGTCPNNLRKKKRK
;
A
#
# COMPACT_ATOMS: atom_id res chain seq x y z
N ASP A 1 -21.82 1.23 2.11
CA ASP A 1 -22.19 -0.13 1.68
C ASP A 1 -21.94 -0.22 0.19
N ARG A 2 -20.77 -0.76 -0.18
CA ARG A 2 -20.41 -1.01 -1.58
C ARG A 2 -20.85 -2.43 -1.89
N GLU A 3 -21.98 -2.57 -2.57
CA GLU A 3 -22.44 -3.85 -3.08
C GLU A 3 -21.50 -4.29 -4.22
N LEU A 4 -20.81 -5.42 -4.01
CA LEU A 4 -20.17 -6.15 -5.09
C LEU A 4 -21.30 -6.71 -5.95
N ASN A 5 -21.53 -6.12 -7.11
CA ASN A 5 -22.51 -6.59 -8.07
C ASN A 5 -21.94 -7.83 -8.76
N CYS A 6 -22.24 -9.00 -8.23
CA CYS A 6 -21.93 -10.28 -8.85
C CYS A 6 -23.09 -10.68 -9.75
N GLU A 7 -22.88 -10.77 -11.07
CA GLU A 7 -23.89 -11.15 -12.04
C GLU A 7 -24.30 -12.64 -12.02
N ASN A 8 -23.68 -13.47 -11.17
CA ASN A 8 -23.98 -14.89 -11.03
C ASN A 8 -24.23 -15.28 -9.57
N GLU A 9 -25.26 -16.11 -9.33
CA GLU A 9 -25.74 -16.56 -8.02
C GLU A 9 -24.72 -17.34 -7.16
N ASP A 10 -23.55 -17.72 -7.69
CA ASP A 10 -22.49 -18.45 -6.97
C ASP A 10 -21.37 -17.58 -6.42
N CYS A 11 -21.55 -16.27 -6.39
CA CYS A 11 -20.57 -15.32 -5.86
C CYS A 11 -20.58 -15.30 -4.32
N THR A 12 -20.24 -16.39 -3.71
CA THR A 12 -19.95 -16.42 -2.27
C THR A 12 -18.53 -15.91 -2.04
N VAL A 13 -18.38 -14.64 -1.68
CA VAL A 13 -17.12 -14.14 -1.10
C VAL A 13 -16.96 -14.84 0.25
N PRO A 14 -15.96 -15.72 0.42
CA PRO A 14 -15.89 -16.59 1.61
C PRO A 14 -15.60 -15.83 2.91
N VAL A 15 -15.18 -14.58 2.83
CA VAL A 15 -15.01 -13.69 3.99
C VAL A 15 -15.73 -12.37 3.72
N PRO A 16 -16.72 -11.99 4.54
CA PRO A 16 -17.27 -10.66 4.44
C PRO A 16 -16.18 -9.64 4.71
N LEU A 17 -15.96 -8.69 3.78
CA LEU A 17 -14.95 -7.64 3.91
C LEU A 17 -15.05 -6.88 5.26
N HIS A 18 -16.25 -6.81 5.85
CA HIS A 18 -16.42 -6.27 7.21
C HIS A 18 -15.78 -7.15 8.29
N GLY A 19 -15.47 -8.43 8.03
CA GLY A 19 -14.74 -9.29 8.97
C GLY A 19 -13.30 -8.86 9.20
N ILE A 20 -12.69 -8.12 8.25
CA ILE A 20 -11.33 -7.59 8.39
C ILE A 20 -11.28 -6.18 9.02
N TRP A 21 -12.41 -5.55 9.25
CA TRP A 21 -12.46 -4.25 9.92
C TRP A 21 -12.10 -4.39 11.39
N ASN A 22 -11.24 -3.51 11.88
CA ASN A 22 -10.69 -3.59 13.24
C ASN A 22 -10.02 -4.93 13.52
N TYR A 23 -9.08 -5.30 12.62
CA TYR A 23 -8.31 -6.52 12.69
C TYR A 23 -6.81 -6.19 12.74
N GLY A 24 -6.07 -6.90 13.57
CA GLY A 24 -4.63 -6.73 13.70
C GLY A 24 -4.20 -5.30 14.01
N CYS A 25 -3.06 -4.93 13.48
CA CYS A 25 -2.43 -3.63 13.70
C CYS A 25 -2.77 -2.58 12.62
N TRP A 26 -3.22 -3.03 11.45
CA TRP A 26 -3.33 -2.17 10.27
C TRP A 26 -4.71 -2.14 9.62
N CYS A 27 -5.54 -3.16 9.78
CA CYS A 27 -6.85 -3.21 9.15
C CYS A 27 -7.88 -2.31 9.87
N ASN A 28 -7.57 -1.02 9.96
CA ASN A 28 -8.45 0.02 10.51
C ASN A 28 -8.82 0.98 9.39
N PHE A 29 -10.10 1.03 9.07
CA PHE A 29 -10.65 1.82 7.96
C PHE A 29 -11.63 2.89 8.46
N GLY A 30 -12.03 3.80 7.58
CA GLY A 30 -12.90 4.93 7.93
C GLY A 30 -12.12 6.02 8.67
N ALA A 31 -12.70 6.60 9.69
CA ALA A 31 -12.12 7.71 10.47
C ALA A 31 -10.74 7.39 11.10
N ASN A 32 -10.37 6.11 11.15
CA ASN A 32 -9.08 5.64 11.63
C ASN A 32 -8.12 5.23 10.51
N LEU A 33 -8.46 5.55 9.26
CA LEU A 33 -7.59 5.26 8.12
C LEU A 33 -6.22 5.97 8.30
N GLY A 34 -5.16 5.19 8.15
CA GLY A 34 -3.80 5.70 8.37
C GLY A 34 -3.32 5.63 9.82
N SER A 35 -4.12 5.11 10.75
CA SER A 35 -3.73 4.95 12.16
C SER A 35 -2.98 3.65 12.46
N GLY A 36 -2.76 2.77 11.47
CA GLY A 36 -2.00 1.55 11.62
C GLY A 36 -0.57 1.79 12.13
N ASN A 37 -0.10 0.94 13.01
CA ASN A 37 1.19 1.05 13.69
C ASN A 37 1.79 -0.33 13.98
N GLY A 38 3.10 -0.39 14.17
CA GLY A 38 3.82 -1.61 14.53
C GLY A 38 4.03 -2.58 13.36
N SER A 39 4.35 -3.81 13.72
CA SER A 39 4.47 -4.90 12.74
C SER A 39 3.12 -5.53 12.46
N PRO A 40 2.80 -5.87 11.22
CA PRO A 40 1.60 -6.63 10.92
C PRO A 40 1.66 -8.01 11.59
N VAL A 41 0.52 -8.53 12.00
CA VAL A 41 0.43 -9.79 12.74
C VAL A 41 0.40 -11.03 11.85
N ILE A 42 -0.20 -10.89 10.67
CA ILE A 42 -0.26 -11.93 9.62
C ILE A 42 -0.27 -11.27 8.23
N GLU A 43 -0.26 -12.06 7.16
CA GLU A 43 -0.26 -11.60 5.78
C GLU A 43 -1.47 -10.71 5.44
N LEU A 44 -2.64 -10.99 6.01
CA LEU A 44 -3.84 -10.16 5.83
C LEU A 44 -3.65 -8.75 6.40
N ASP A 45 -3.06 -8.65 7.57
CA ASP A 45 -2.75 -7.36 8.20
C ASP A 45 -1.63 -6.61 7.44
N GLU A 46 -0.70 -7.36 6.81
CA GLU A 46 0.31 -6.79 5.89
C GLU A 46 -0.33 -6.21 4.62
N ALA A 47 -1.37 -6.84 4.06
CA ALA A 47 -2.12 -6.29 2.94
C ALA A 47 -2.77 -4.95 3.33
N CYS A 48 -3.38 -4.88 4.51
CA CYS A 48 -3.92 -3.63 5.06
C CYS A 48 -2.82 -2.57 5.25
N ARG A 49 -1.63 -2.96 5.72
CA ARG A 49 -0.48 -2.06 5.88
C ARG A 49 -0.05 -1.45 4.55
N LYS A 50 0.08 -2.26 3.51
CA LYS A 50 0.41 -1.80 2.17
C LYS A 50 -0.60 -0.76 1.69
N MET A 51 -1.89 -1.03 1.80
CA MET A 51 -2.96 -0.11 1.42
C MET A 51 -2.88 1.21 2.20
N GLN A 52 -2.71 1.17 3.53
CA GLN A 52 -2.58 2.38 4.33
C GLN A 52 -1.33 3.20 3.99
N LEU A 53 -0.20 2.55 3.67
CA LEU A 53 1.01 3.27 3.23
C LEU A 53 0.82 3.88 1.84
N CYS A 54 0.10 3.20 0.95
CA CYS A 54 -0.29 3.70 -0.36
C CYS A 54 -1.17 4.95 -0.23
N THR A 55 -2.23 4.90 0.57
CA THR A 55 -3.14 6.06 0.78
C THR A 55 -2.45 7.25 1.47
N LYS A 56 -1.47 7.00 2.36
CA LYS A 56 -0.64 8.07 2.91
C LYS A 56 0.18 8.77 1.81
N CYS A 57 0.64 8.03 0.79
CA CYS A 57 1.31 8.64 -0.36
C CYS A 57 0.33 9.43 -1.23
N VAL A 58 -0.91 8.98 -1.43
CA VAL A 58 -1.93 9.78 -2.12
C VAL A 58 -2.10 11.14 -1.44
N ARG A 59 -2.20 11.18 -0.11
CA ARG A 59 -2.31 12.44 0.66
C ARG A 59 -1.10 13.35 0.47
N LYS A 60 0.10 12.78 0.30
CA LYS A 60 1.32 13.57 0.06
C LYS A 60 1.42 14.09 -1.37
N ASP A 61 1.05 13.27 -2.34
CA ASP A 61 1.12 13.59 -3.76
C ASP A 61 0.01 14.57 -4.17
N HIS A 62 -1.15 14.53 -3.49
CA HIS A 62 -2.33 15.34 -3.75
C HIS A 62 -2.78 16.08 -2.48
N GLN A 63 -2.13 17.20 -2.18
CA GLN A 63 -2.34 17.96 -0.92
C GLN A 63 -3.78 18.47 -0.74
N ASP A 64 -4.49 18.73 -1.83
CA ASP A 64 -5.88 19.20 -1.82
C ASP A 64 -6.90 18.05 -1.82
N CYS A 65 -6.44 16.80 -1.72
CA CYS A 65 -7.29 15.62 -1.75
C CYS A 65 -7.57 15.11 -0.34
N ASP A 66 -8.84 15.20 0.05
CA ASP A 66 -9.31 14.54 1.27
C ASP A 66 -9.64 13.07 0.98
N ILE A 67 -8.70 12.19 1.28
CA ILE A 67 -8.80 10.75 1.01
C ILE A 67 -9.93 10.06 1.81
N GLU A 68 -10.42 10.67 2.90
CA GLU A 68 -11.45 10.09 3.75
C GLU A 68 -12.85 10.30 3.16
N THR A 69 -13.06 11.43 2.47
CA THR A 69 -14.34 11.81 1.88
C THR A 69 -14.36 11.71 0.35
N LYS A 70 -13.19 11.57 -0.28
CA LYS A 70 -13.09 11.49 -1.73
C LYS A 70 -13.76 10.23 -2.27
N SER A 71 -14.79 10.42 -3.08
CA SER A 71 -15.41 9.34 -3.84
C SER A 71 -14.61 9.04 -5.11
N TYR A 72 -14.61 7.78 -5.53
CA TYR A 72 -14.08 7.33 -6.80
C TYR A 72 -15.00 6.27 -7.41
N ASN A 73 -14.88 6.08 -8.73
CA ASN A 73 -15.53 4.98 -9.42
C ASN A 73 -14.54 3.83 -9.61
N ALA A 74 -15.03 2.61 -9.48
CA ALA A 74 -14.23 1.41 -9.71
C ALA A 74 -15.05 0.37 -10.45
N THR A 75 -14.40 -0.32 -11.41
CA THR A 75 -14.89 -1.57 -11.98
C THR A 75 -13.95 -2.65 -11.47
N PHE A 76 -14.49 -3.68 -10.85
CA PHE A 76 -13.69 -4.76 -10.30
C PHE A 76 -13.85 -6.01 -11.14
N ALA A 77 -12.74 -6.62 -11.57
CA ALA A 77 -12.70 -7.94 -12.17
C ALA A 77 -11.93 -8.91 -11.26
N TRP A 78 -12.41 -10.14 -11.13
CA TRP A 78 -11.86 -11.16 -10.23
C TRP A 78 -10.43 -11.62 -10.56
N SER A 79 -9.93 -11.32 -11.76
CA SER A 79 -8.58 -11.65 -12.21
C SER A 79 -7.97 -10.38 -12.79
N ILE A 80 -7.38 -9.58 -11.94
CA ILE A 80 -6.76 -8.31 -12.34
C ILE A 80 -5.25 -8.36 -12.04
N ASP A 81 -4.43 -8.24 -13.08
CA ASP A 81 -3.04 -7.88 -12.91
C ASP A 81 -2.89 -6.38 -12.60
N GLN A 82 -1.74 -5.98 -12.05
CA GLN A 82 -1.54 -4.59 -11.63
C GLN A 82 -1.67 -3.56 -12.76
N GLU A 83 -1.28 -3.92 -13.99
CA GLU A 83 -1.37 -2.99 -15.13
C GLU A 83 -2.83 -2.75 -15.51
N SER A 84 -3.63 -3.82 -15.57
CA SER A 84 -5.06 -3.75 -15.81
C SER A 84 -5.79 -2.96 -14.71
N LEU A 85 -5.45 -3.21 -13.44
CA LEU A 85 -6.02 -2.48 -12.30
C LEU A 85 -5.79 -0.97 -12.40
N VAL A 86 -4.57 -0.55 -12.72
CA VAL A 86 -4.25 0.89 -12.89
C VAL A 86 -4.99 1.48 -14.08
N ALA A 87 -5.07 0.74 -15.20
CA ALA A 87 -5.79 1.18 -16.39
C ALA A 87 -7.28 1.37 -16.12
N ASP A 88 -7.92 0.43 -15.41
CA ASP A 88 -9.33 0.48 -15.04
C ASP A 88 -9.65 1.62 -14.07
N CYS A 89 -8.83 1.82 -13.05
CA CYS A 89 -8.97 2.96 -12.16
C CYS A 89 -8.88 4.30 -12.89
N LYS A 90 -7.93 4.40 -13.83
CA LYS A 90 -7.76 5.61 -14.63
C LYS A 90 -8.93 5.84 -15.61
N ALA A 91 -9.42 4.78 -16.23
CA ALA A 91 -10.57 4.85 -17.13
C ALA A 91 -11.86 5.23 -16.38
N SER A 92 -12.04 4.73 -15.16
CA SER A 92 -13.21 4.99 -14.32
C SER A 92 -13.20 6.39 -13.67
N ASN A 93 -12.03 7.05 -13.57
CA ASN A 93 -11.86 8.35 -12.92
C ASN A 93 -11.11 9.34 -13.85
N PRO A 94 -11.64 9.64 -15.04
CA PRO A 94 -10.92 10.44 -16.03
C PRO A 94 -10.67 11.87 -15.53
N GLY A 95 -9.38 12.28 -15.54
CA GLY A 95 -8.97 13.63 -15.14
C GLY A 95 -8.89 13.85 -13.62
N ASP A 96 -9.18 12.84 -12.80
CA ASP A 96 -9.07 12.88 -11.34
C ASP A 96 -7.99 11.92 -10.85
N GLU A 97 -6.74 12.40 -10.79
CA GLU A 97 -5.61 11.58 -10.38
C GLU A 97 -5.70 11.14 -8.91
N CYS A 98 -6.26 11.98 -8.03
CA CYS A 98 -6.46 11.60 -6.64
C CYS A 98 -7.43 10.42 -6.53
N ALA A 99 -8.60 10.50 -7.15
CA ALA A 99 -9.58 9.43 -7.19
C ALA A 99 -8.99 8.15 -7.81
N THR A 100 -8.22 8.29 -8.90
CA THR A 100 -7.50 7.19 -9.55
C THR A 100 -6.55 6.48 -8.58
N HIS A 101 -5.74 7.23 -7.85
CA HIS A 101 -4.74 6.66 -6.95
C HIS A 101 -5.37 6.01 -5.70
N ILE A 102 -6.46 6.58 -5.15
CA ILE A 102 -7.24 5.94 -4.08
C ILE A 102 -7.82 4.61 -4.59
N CYS A 103 -8.47 4.63 -5.77
CA CYS A 103 -8.97 3.43 -6.43
C CYS A 103 -7.87 2.36 -6.53
N CYS A 104 -6.68 2.70 -7.01
CA CYS A 104 -5.56 1.77 -7.14
C CYS A 104 -5.15 1.16 -5.80
N CYS A 105 -5.04 1.96 -4.73
CA CYS A 105 -4.65 1.46 -3.40
C CYS A 105 -5.69 0.50 -2.82
N GLU A 106 -6.98 0.82 -2.97
CA GLU A 106 -8.07 0.01 -2.40
C GLU A 106 -8.34 -1.26 -3.21
N LEU A 107 -8.30 -1.21 -4.55
CA LEU A 107 -8.45 -2.40 -5.37
C LEU A 107 -7.27 -3.36 -5.22
N GLN A 108 -6.04 -2.83 -5.00
CA GLN A 108 -4.89 -3.69 -4.68
C GLN A 108 -5.11 -4.44 -3.36
N LEU A 109 -5.67 -3.80 -2.33
CA LEU A 109 -6.03 -4.48 -1.10
C LEU A 109 -7.01 -5.63 -1.35
N ILE A 110 -8.05 -5.38 -2.16
CA ILE A 110 -9.04 -6.41 -2.48
C ILE A 110 -8.37 -7.58 -3.22
N SER A 111 -7.50 -7.29 -4.19
CA SER A 111 -6.72 -8.29 -4.91
C SER A 111 -5.84 -9.11 -3.97
N ASP A 112 -5.07 -8.44 -3.11
CA ASP A 112 -4.18 -9.10 -2.13
C ASP A 112 -4.99 -10.02 -1.18
N ILE A 113 -6.15 -9.58 -0.71
CA ILE A 113 -7.04 -10.39 0.16
C ILE A 113 -7.56 -11.61 -0.59
N LEU A 114 -8.01 -11.45 -1.83
CA LEU A 114 -8.50 -12.57 -2.63
C LEU A 114 -7.39 -13.60 -2.88
N ASP A 115 -6.18 -13.14 -3.21
CA ASP A 115 -5.03 -14.02 -3.40
C ASP A 115 -4.70 -14.82 -2.12
N LEU A 116 -4.72 -14.18 -0.97
CA LEU A 116 -4.51 -14.85 0.32
C LEU A 116 -5.58 -15.90 0.60
N MET A 117 -6.84 -15.60 0.27
CA MET A 117 -7.95 -16.54 0.41
C MET A 117 -7.77 -17.76 -0.51
N TRP A 118 -7.40 -17.55 -1.79
CA TRP A 118 -7.11 -18.62 -2.73
C TRP A 118 -5.95 -19.50 -2.26
N GLN A 119 -4.98 -18.94 -1.57
CA GLN A 119 -3.85 -19.66 -0.96
C GLN A 119 -4.25 -20.40 0.32
N GLY A 120 -5.48 -20.24 0.79
CA GLY A 120 -5.96 -20.87 2.02
C GLY A 120 -5.40 -20.23 3.30
N VAL A 121 -4.95 -18.97 3.22
CA VAL A 121 -4.53 -18.23 4.41
C VAL A 121 -5.73 -18.02 5.32
N ALA A 122 -5.67 -18.63 6.50
CA ALA A 122 -6.76 -18.62 7.45
C ALA A 122 -6.89 -17.24 8.10
N TYR A 123 -8.13 -16.79 8.23
CA TYR A 123 -8.50 -15.68 9.08
C TYR A 123 -8.49 -16.16 10.54
N ASP A 124 -7.71 -15.52 11.40
CA ASP A 124 -7.58 -15.90 12.79
C ASP A 124 -8.31 -14.93 13.70
N ASP A 125 -9.39 -15.38 14.32
CA ASP A 125 -10.25 -14.57 15.19
C ASP A 125 -9.50 -13.95 16.37
N GLN A 126 -8.38 -14.54 16.81
CA GLN A 126 -7.57 -14.00 17.92
C GLN A 126 -7.09 -12.56 17.68
N TYR A 127 -6.97 -12.11 16.42
CA TYR A 127 -6.53 -10.76 16.07
C TYR A 127 -7.67 -9.77 15.86
N LYS A 128 -8.93 -10.18 16.10
CA LYS A 128 -10.08 -9.28 16.06
C LYS A 128 -10.16 -8.42 17.31
N HIS A 129 -10.37 -7.12 17.14
CA HIS A 129 -10.61 -6.23 18.28
C HIS A 129 -11.90 -6.61 19.04
N SER A 130 -12.91 -7.12 18.34
CA SER A 130 -14.15 -7.62 18.95
C SER A 130 -13.94 -8.85 19.84
N GLU A 131 -12.91 -9.62 19.60
CA GLU A 131 -12.55 -10.83 20.38
C GLU A 131 -11.49 -10.54 21.46
N GLY A 132 -11.21 -9.24 21.70
CA GLY A 132 -10.31 -8.81 22.78
C GLY A 132 -8.89 -8.51 22.37
N TRP A 133 -8.57 -8.50 21.05
CA TRP A 133 -7.27 -8.03 20.60
C TRP A 133 -7.06 -6.57 20.93
N ASP A 134 -6.10 -6.27 21.79
CA ASP A 134 -5.71 -4.89 22.12
C ASP A 134 -4.59 -4.39 21.20
N ARG A 135 -4.97 -3.56 20.24
CA ARG A 135 -4.03 -2.95 19.29
C ARG A 135 -3.03 -2.03 19.98
N ILE A 136 -3.43 -1.30 21.02
CA ILE A 136 -2.55 -0.34 21.71
C ILE A 136 -1.43 -1.10 22.40
N GLU A 137 -1.76 -2.22 23.03
CA GLU A 137 -0.80 -3.05 23.74
C GLU A 137 0.10 -3.85 22.77
N ASN A 138 -0.48 -4.44 21.73
CA ASN A 138 0.21 -5.42 20.89
C ASN A 138 0.90 -4.81 19.65
N CYS A 139 0.47 -3.64 19.18
CA CYS A 139 1.04 -3.00 17.97
C CYS A 139 2.08 -1.92 18.28
N ASN A 140 2.26 -1.58 19.53
CA ASN A 140 3.29 -0.63 19.96
C ASN A 140 4.66 -1.31 20.09
N THR A 141 5.38 -1.41 18.98
CA THR A 141 6.79 -1.84 19.04
C THR A 141 7.64 -0.67 19.56
N PRO A 142 8.38 -0.83 20.68
CA PRO A 142 9.33 0.18 21.13
C PRO A 142 10.35 0.45 20.02
N GLY A 143 10.39 1.67 19.52
CA GLY A 143 11.30 2.10 18.44
C GLY A 143 10.64 2.41 17.10
N ASN A 144 9.40 1.99 16.86
CA ASN A 144 8.64 2.39 15.65
C ASN A 144 7.72 3.60 15.87
N ASN A 145 7.67 4.16 17.06
CA ASN A 145 7.18 5.52 17.29
C ASN A 145 8.21 6.51 16.73
N SER A 146 8.48 6.40 15.46
CA SER A 146 9.23 7.39 14.74
C SER A 146 8.36 8.65 14.64
N GLY A 147 8.44 9.45 15.70
CA GLY A 147 8.16 10.85 15.57
C GLY A 147 8.89 11.35 14.34
N ASP A 148 8.23 12.22 13.58
CA ASP A 148 8.75 13.22 12.65
C ASP A 148 10.04 12.95 11.86
N GLY A 149 10.38 11.69 11.55
CA GLY A 149 11.35 11.41 10.51
C GLY A 149 10.77 11.87 9.15
N ASN A 150 11.57 12.53 8.33
CA ASN A 150 11.20 12.87 6.97
C ASN A 150 10.69 11.59 6.27
N ARG A 151 9.38 11.50 6.08
CA ARG A 151 8.77 10.39 5.37
C ARG A 151 8.53 10.81 3.94
N GLU A 152 9.02 10.02 3.01
CA GLU A 152 8.87 10.22 1.57
C GLU A 152 8.18 9.01 0.95
N CYS A 153 7.72 9.15 -0.30
CA CYS A 153 7.06 8.08 -1.03
C CYS A 153 7.95 7.52 -2.13
N CYS A 154 7.96 6.21 -2.26
CA CYS A 154 8.66 5.47 -3.30
C CYS A 154 7.71 4.47 -3.96
N GLY A 155 7.98 4.11 -5.21
CA GLY A 155 7.15 3.21 -5.98
C GLY A 155 6.10 3.92 -6.83
N GLN A 156 5.43 3.15 -7.66
CA GLN A 156 4.30 3.58 -8.48
C GLN A 156 3.01 2.97 -7.92
N TYR A 157 1.87 3.65 -8.14
CA TYR A 157 0.58 3.09 -7.76
C TYR A 157 0.29 1.79 -8.55
N PRO A 158 -0.27 0.79 -7.91
CA PRO A 158 -0.73 0.70 -6.52
C PRO A 158 0.38 0.38 -5.50
N GLY A 159 1.57 -0.01 -5.93
CA GLY A 159 2.70 -0.39 -5.07
C GLY A 159 3.47 0.79 -4.46
N ARG A 160 2.93 2.02 -4.50
CA ARG A 160 3.55 3.20 -3.91
C ARG A 160 3.43 3.17 -2.40
N PHE A 161 4.54 3.41 -1.69
CA PHE A 161 4.57 3.29 -0.23
C PHE A 161 5.41 4.37 0.44
N LEU A 162 5.09 4.62 1.68
CA LEU A 162 5.75 5.59 2.53
C LEU A 162 6.98 4.97 3.21
N TYR A 163 8.13 5.64 3.18
CA TYR A 163 9.36 5.19 3.82
C TYR A 163 10.03 6.31 4.63
N ASN A 164 10.97 5.95 5.50
CA ASN A 164 11.76 6.91 6.29
C ASN A 164 13.02 7.32 5.52
N SER A 165 13.05 8.53 4.99
CA SER A 165 14.16 9.04 4.17
C SER A 165 15.44 9.34 4.97
N ASN A 166 15.39 9.34 6.30
CA ASN A 166 16.59 9.40 7.12
C ASN A 166 17.39 8.08 7.13
N MET A 167 16.73 6.95 6.83
CA MET A 167 17.33 5.61 6.88
C MET A 167 17.48 4.97 5.51
N GLN A 168 16.64 5.36 4.56
CA GLN A 168 16.55 4.76 3.24
C GLN A 168 16.50 5.84 2.16
N GLN A 169 16.79 5.46 0.93
CA GLN A 169 16.59 6.28 -0.26
C GLN A 169 15.75 5.51 -1.28
N CYS A 170 15.08 6.22 -2.16
CA CYS A 170 14.31 5.64 -3.25
C CYS A 170 15.17 5.55 -4.51
N CYS A 171 15.26 4.37 -5.12
CA CYS A 171 15.96 4.14 -6.37
C CYS A 171 14.97 4.08 -7.52
N ASP A 172 15.12 4.96 -8.50
CA ASP A 172 14.32 5.02 -9.75
C ASP A 172 12.80 4.96 -9.51
N ASN A 173 12.32 5.47 -8.37
CA ASN A 173 10.92 5.39 -7.95
C ASN A 173 10.34 3.95 -7.98
N LYS A 174 11.18 2.97 -7.64
CA LYS A 174 10.79 1.54 -7.61
C LYS A 174 11.06 0.88 -6.27
N PHE A 175 12.26 1.10 -5.71
CA PHE A 175 12.72 0.39 -4.53
C PHE A 175 13.32 1.35 -3.52
N THR A 176 13.15 1.07 -2.23
CA THR A 176 13.96 1.71 -1.19
C THR A 176 15.18 0.88 -0.85
N TYR A 177 16.28 1.52 -0.53
CA TYR A 177 17.52 0.87 -0.15
C TYR A 177 18.24 1.65 0.96
N ASN A 178 19.08 0.96 1.69
CA ASN A 178 19.97 1.58 2.67
C ASN A 178 21.25 2.05 1.94
N PRO A 179 21.52 3.36 1.87
CA PRO A 179 22.67 3.91 1.16
C PRO A 179 24.03 3.53 1.76
N LEU A 180 24.06 2.98 2.98
CA LEU A 180 25.27 2.41 3.56
C LEU A 180 25.59 0.99 3.04
N MET A 181 24.61 0.31 2.46
CA MET A 181 24.72 -1.09 2.04
C MET A 181 24.64 -1.28 0.52
N MET A 182 24.00 -0.35 -0.19
CA MET A 182 23.73 -0.44 -1.62
C MET A 182 23.89 0.93 -2.27
N ASP A 183 24.19 0.93 -3.57
CA ASP A 183 24.12 2.11 -4.45
C ASP A 183 22.96 1.95 -5.44
N CYS A 184 22.25 3.05 -5.71
CA CYS A 184 21.32 3.14 -6.83
C CYS A 184 22.07 3.66 -8.06
N CYS A 185 22.18 2.83 -9.08
CA CYS A 185 22.88 3.16 -10.31
C CYS A 185 21.99 3.99 -11.25
N ASP A 186 22.61 4.70 -12.21
CA ASP A 186 21.88 5.56 -13.17
C ASP A 186 20.86 4.80 -14.03
N ASN A 187 20.98 3.47 -14.12
CA ASN A 187 20.04 2.59 -14.81
C ASN A 187 18.90 2.08 -13.92
N GLY A 188 18.82 2.54 -12.67
CA GLY A 188 17.79 2.13 -11.71
C GLY A 188 18.03 0.78 -11.03
N GLU A 189 19.22 0.18 -11.19
CA GLU A 189 19.59 -1.07 -10.52
C GLU A 189 20.24 -0.80 -9.15
N LEU A 190 19.98 -1.69 -8.20
CA LEU A 190 20.65 -1.69 -6.91
C LEU A 190 21.90 -2.59 -6.97
N MET A 191 23.05 -2.04 -6.61
CA MET A 191 24.32 -2.75 -6.62
C MET A 191 25.08 -2.54 -5.31
N SER A 192 26.09 -3.38 -5.08
CA SER A 192 27.00 -3.17 -3.96
C SER A 192 27.70 -1.82 -4.05
N PRO A 193 28.05 -1.17 -2.93
CA PRO A 193 28.66 0.14 -2.93
C PRO A 193 29.90 0.22 -3.83
N GLY A 194 29.95 1.20 -4.71
CA GLY A 194 31.06 1.44 -5.63
C GLY A 194 31.11 0.52 -6.84
N THR A 195 30.13 -0.35 -7.07
CA THR A 195 30.12 -1.30 -8.21
C THR A 195 29.22 -0.87 -9.37
N CYS A 196 28.55 0.27 -9.28
CA CYS A 196 27.74 0.79 -10.37
C CYS A 196 28.59 0.95 -11.64
N PRO A 197 28.08 0.51 -12.82
CA PRO A 197 28.75 0.73 -14.09
C PRO A 197 29.03 2.21 -14.28
N ASN A 198 30.29 2.58 -14.50
CA ASN A 198 30.65 3.96 -14.79
C ASN A 198 30.03 4.37 -16.13
N ASN A 199 28.86 4.94 -16.12
CA ASN A 199 28.39 5.71 -17.25
C ASN A 199 29.29 6.92 -17.35
N LEU A 200 30.19 6.89 -18.34
CA LEU A 200 31.09 7.97 -18.73
C LEU A 200 30.32 9.29 -18.64
N ARG A 201 30.60 10.07 -17.59
CA ARG A 201 30.07 11.43 -17.46
C ARG A 201 30.29 12.12 -18.79
N LYS A 202 29.25 12.32 -19.58
CA LYS A 202 29.27 13.23 -20.71
C LYS A 202 29.69 14.58 -20.14
N LYS A 203 31.00 14.88 -20.19
CA LYS A 203 31.50 16.22 -19.91
C LYS A 203 30.74 17.16 -20.82
N LYS A 204 29.79 17.91 -20.25
CA LYS A 204 29.28 19.11 -20.90
C LYS A 204 30.49 20.00 -21.12
N ARG A 205 31.03 20.00 -22.34
CA ARG A 205 31.93 21.05 -22.80
C ARG A 205 31.12 22.34 -22.74
N LYS A 206 31.62 23.31 -21.95
CA LYS A 206 31.18 24.69 -21.98
C LYS A 206 31.44 25.31 -23.35
#